data_c31ce5c6fccc8419318b08e5b2a222fb
#
_entry.id   c31ce5c6fccc8419318b08e5b2a222fb
#
_cell.length_a   1.000
_cell.length_b   1.000
_cell.length_c   1.000
_cell.angle_alpha   90.00
_cell.angle_beta   90.00
_cell.angle_gamma   90.00
#
_symmetry.space_group_name_H-M   'P 1'
#
loop_
_entity.id
_entity.type
_entity.pdbx_description
1 polymer ?
#
loop_
_entity_poly.entity_id
_entity_poly.type
_entity_poly.pdbx_seq_one_letter_code
_entity_poly.pdbx_strand_id
1 'polypeptide(L)'
;MNEKKVQAELELLKGTNNDELVEQLKTANQEADKAQGQTGHLNSNVANQEKIRQRLENEVKALQDKISESDPRLLKSKRAGEVEKVINRLTEELMKQKVKEVGDAATRINREIAHDDRIDRIRIETNGRMGLFGKDGYESRVDLSAGQMQILIMSLVSAMAEVTRYRAPFIIDTPLARLDEGHREGLFKHWSGLEQQVILLSQDTEITPEVYNRLEPYISRTYLVKAESLDSAGARSTVSADVYFE
;
A
#
# COMPACT_ATOMS: atom_id res chain seq x y z
N MET A 1 -47.19 37.36 33.05
CA MET A 1 -46.68 36.14 33.71
C MET A 1 -45.35 35.65 33.10
N ASN A 2 -44.73 36.47 32.21
CA ASN A 2 -43.46 36.06 31.52
C ASN A 2 -42.19 36.73 32.01
N GLU A 3 -42.26 37.89 32.67
CA GLU A 3 -41.05 38.59 33.12
C GLU A 3 -40.33 37.91 34.31
N LYS A 4 -41.07 37.36 35.23
CA LYS A 4 -40.46 36.62 36.37
C LYS A 4 -39.82 35.29 36.00
N LYS A 5 -40.26 34.64 34.92
CA LYS A 5 -39.60 33.43 34.36
C LYS A 5 -38.30 33.75 33.63
N VAL A 6 -38.32 34.83 32.86
CA VAL A 6 -37.12 35.27 32.13
C VAL A 6 -36.05 35.80 33.08
N GLN A 7 -36.46 36.48 34.18
CA GLN A 7 -35.55 36.93 35.19
C GLN A 7 -34.94 35.79 36.01
N ALA A 8 -35.70 34.75 36.33
CA ALA A 8 -35.21 33.54 36.99
C ALA A 8 -34.27 32.72 36.11
N GLU A 9 -34.54 32.63 34.80
CA GLU A 9 -33.62 31.98 33.85
C GLU A 9 -32.33 32.82 33.62
N LEU A 10 -32.43 34.14 33.66
CA LEU A 10 -31.24 35.02 33.59
C LEU A 10 -30.40 34.94 34.86
N GLU A 11 -31.01 34.75 36.03
CA GLU A 11 -30.27 34.51 37.29
C GLU A 11 -29.66 33.12 37.34
N LEU A 12 -30.33 32.09 36.81
CA LEU A 12 -29.78 30.75 36.64
C LEU A 12 -28.60 30.69 35.63
N LEU A 13 -28.64 31.54 34.63
CA LEU A 13 -27.53 31.69 33.65
C LEU A 13 -26.36 32.55 34.19
N LYS A 14 -26.59 33.36 35.22
CA LYS A 14 -25.56 34.16 35.90
C LYS A 14 -24.88 33.43 37.07
N GLY A 15 -25.43 32.33 37.54
CA GLY A 15 -24.84 31.56 38.61
C GLY A 15 -24.21 30.26 38.14
N THR A 16 -22.96 30.13 38.31
CA THR A 16 -22.16 28.95 38.60
C THR A 16 -21.25 28.31 37.53
N ASN A 17 -21.30 28.67 36.25
CA ASN A 17 -20.37 28.00 35.34
C ASN A 17 -19.45 28.93 34.52
N ASN A 18 -19.76 30.22 34.49
CA ASN A 18 -18.96 31.14 33.64
C ASN A 18 -17.62 31.53 34.30
N ASP A 19 -17.58 31.67 35.64
CA ASP A 19 -16.33 32.03 36.33
C ASP A 19 -15.32 30.88 36.31
N GLU A 20 -15.80 29.64 36.45
CA GLU A 20 -14.97 28.43 36.35
C GLU A 20 -14.47 28.18 34.92
N LEU A 21 -15.32 28.40 33.92
CA LEU A 21 -14.94 28.33 32.51
C LEU A 21 -13.95 29.43 32.13
N VAL A 22 -14.12 30.65 32.65
CA VAL A 22 -13.17 31.75 32.42
C VAL A 22 -11.81 31.46 33.06
N GLU A 23 -11.80 30.84 34.24
CA GLU A 23 -10.57 30.44 34.92
C GLU A 23 -9.87 29.27 34.20
N GLN A 24 -10.61 28.31 33.71
CA GLN A 24 -10.11 27.24 32.89
C GLN A 24 -9.55 27.79 31.55
N LEU A 25 -10.20 28.75 30.92
CA LEU A 25 -9.73 29.39 29.70
C LEU A 25 -8.44 30.18 29.96
N LYS A 26 -8.33 30.87 31.10
CA LYS A 26 -7.12 31.60 31.52
C LYS A 26 -5.92 30.65 31.71
N THR A 27 -6.16 29.55 32.44
CA THR A 27 -5.13 28.54 32.70
C THR A 27 -4.70 27.86 31.40
N ALA A 28 -5.63 27.49 30.53
CA ALA A 28 -5.33 26.89 29.23
C ALA A 28 -4.53 27.85 28.32
N ASN A 29 -4.88 29.14 28.30
CA ASN A 29 -4.11 30.15 27.55
C ASN A 29 -2.69 30.34 28.11
N GLN A 30 -2.53 30.34 29.44
CA GLN A 30 -1.20 30.43 30.06
C GLN A 30 -0.34 29.20 29.78
N GLU A 31 -0.94 28.01 29.75
CA GLU A 31 -0.25 26.76 29.37
C GLU A 31 0.13 26.77 27.87
N ALA A 32 -0.76 27.26 27.01
CA ALA A 32 -0.49 27.41 25.59
C ALA A 32 0.67 28.40 25.34
N ASP A 33 0.69 29.56 26.02
CA ASP A 33 1.77 30.53 25.92
C ASP A 33 3.11 29.96 26.40
N LYS A 34 3.11 29.20 27.51
CA LYS A 34 4.31 28.51 27.99
C LYS A 34 4.79 27.44 27.01
N ALA A 35 3.89 26.64 26.46
CA ALA A 35 4.22 25.64 25.46
C ALA A 35 4.77 26.27 24.18
N GLN A 36 4.20 27.38 23.75
CA GLN A 36 4.70 28.15 22.59
C GLN A 36 6.09 28.73 22.84
N GLY A 37 6.36 29.27 24.03
CA GLY A 37 7.68 29.74 24.43
C GLY A 37 8.71 28.61 24.47
N GLN A 38 8.36 27.46 25.02
CA GLN A 38 9.23 26.26 25.03
C GLN A 38 9.50 25.75 23.62
N THR A 39 8.49 25.73 22.76
CA THR A 39 8.65 25.34 21.35
C THR A 39 9.58 26.30 20.61
N GLY A 40 9.46 27.60 20.85
CA GLY A 40 10.38 28.62 20.30
C GLY A 40 11.84 28.39 20.75
N HIS A 41 12.04 28.11 22.04
CA HIS A 41 13.37 27.79 22.59
C HIS A 41 13.96 26.51 22.01
N LEU A 42 13.15 25.45 21.90
CA LEU A 42 13.57 24.18 21.32
C LEU A 42 13.94 24.33 19.83
N ASN A 43 13.13 25.04 19.07
CA ASN A 43 13.40 25.32 17.66
C ASN A 43 14.71 26.12 17.47
N SER A 44 14.95 27.10 18.34
CA SER A 44 16.21 27.86 18.33
C SER A 44 17.42 26.97 18.65
N ASN A 45 17.28 26.09 19.64
CA ASN A 45 18.33 25.12 19.98
C ASN A 45 18.60 24.12 18.85
N VAL A 46 17.55 23.61 18.22
CA VAL A 46 17.67 22.70 17.05
C VAL A 46 18.40 23.42 15.91
N ALA A 47 18.03 24.67 15.60
CA ALA A 47 18.70 25.46 14.56
C ALA A 47 20.18 25.72 14.88
N ASN A 48 20.50 25.95 16.16
CA ASN A 48 21.89 26.12 16.59
C ASN A 48 22.69 24.80 16.49
N GLN A 49 22.10 23.69 16.93
CA GLN A 49 22.75 22.37 16.83
C GLN A 49 22.99 21.99 15.35
N GLU A 50 22.05 22.32 14.48
CA GLU A 50 22.18 22.05 13.04
C GLU A 50 23.36 22.86 12.44
N LYS A 51 23.51 24.13 12.82
CA LYS A 51 24.67 24.96 12.39
C LYS A 51 25.98 24.38 12.88
N ILE A 52 26.05 23.95 14.15
CA ILE A 52 27.24 23.32 14.73
C ILE A 52 27.56 22.01 13.99
N ARG A 53 26.55 21.18 13.75
CA ARG A 53 26.71 19.93 13.01
C ARG A 53 27.27 20.20 11.61
N GLN A 54 26.71 21.15 10.89
CA GLN A 54 27.16 21.48 9.54
C GLN A 54 28.60 22.02 9.50
N ARG A 55 28.98 22.80 10.53
CA ARG A 55 30.37 23.29 10.67
C ARG A 55 31.36 22.14 10.91
N LEU A 56 31.01 21.22 11.83
CA LEU A 56 31.82 20.06 12.13
C LEU A 56 31.92 19.09 10.93
N GLU A 57 30.83 18.87 10.20
CA GLU A 57 30.86 18.08 8.95
C GLU A 57 31.81 18.67 7.92
N ASN A 58 31.80 20.00 7.75
CA ASN A 58 32.71 20.69 6.83
C ASN A 58 34.19 20.59 7.30
N GLU A 59 34.42 20.66 8.59
CA GLU A 59 35.77 20.52 9.17
C GLU A 59 36.30 19.10 9.03
N VAL A 60 35.47 18.09 9.32
CA VAL A 60 35.81 16.70 9.10
C VAL A 60 36.11 16.44 7.63
N LYS A 61 35.31 16.99 6.71
CA LYS A 61 35.54 16.84 5.28
C LYS A 61 36.89 17.50 4.87
N ALA A 62 37.18 18.69 5.36
CA ALA A 62 38.45 19.34 5.07
C ALA A 62 39.68 18.60 5.61
N LEU A 63 39.56 17.98 6.80
CA LEU A 63 40.61 17.12 7.36
C LEU A 63 40.76 15.84 6.57
N GLN A 64 39.66 15.19 6.17
CA GLN A 64 39.69 14.01 5.32
C GLN A 64 40.31 14.28 3.95
N ASP A 65 40.05 15.46 3.36
CA ASP A 65 40.67 15.88 2.12
C ASP A 65 42.20 16.01 2.27
N LYS A 66 42.67 16.67 3.32
CA LYS A 66 44.11 16.77 3.63
C LYS A 66 44.79 15.44 3.85
N ILE A 67 44.11 14.48 4.53
CA ILE A 67 44.65 13.16 4.79
C ILE A 67 44.64 12.31 3.49
N SER A 68 43.61 12.46 2.64
CA SER A 68 43.48 11.68 1.41
C SER A 68 44.48 12.15 0.32
N GLU A 69 44.93 13.39 0.36
CA GLU A 69 45.99 13.85 -0.53
C GLU A 69 47.36 13.18 -0.25
N SER A 70 47.53 12.68 0.95
CA SER A 70 48.79 12.02 1.40
C SER A 70 48.78 10.50 1.26
N ASP A 71 47.61 9.82 1.12
CA ASP A 71 47.51 8.37 1.00
C ASP A 71 46.52 7.91 -0.11
N PRO A 72 47.02 7.26 -1.17
CA PRO A 72 46.22 6.74 -2.26
C PRO A 72 45.12 5.75 -1.83
N ARG A 73 45.27 5.06 -0.69
CA ARG A 73 44.26 4.11 -0.18
C ARG A 73 43.05 4.84 0.39
N LEU A 74 43.27 5.98 1.06
CA LEU A 74 42.22 6.83 1.60
C LEU A 74 41.44 7.52 0.48
N LEU A 75 42.10 7.89 -0.63
CA LEU A 75 41.45 8.42 -1.81
C LEU A 75 40.48 7.39 -2.46
N LYS A 76 40.89 6.11 -2.52
CA LYS A 76 40.02 5.03 -3.03
C LYS A 76 38.80 4.81 -2.11
N SER A 77 39.01 4.80 -0.80
CA SER A 77 37.93 4.66 0.18
C SER A 77 36.91 5.82 0.09
N LYS A 78 37.40 7.06 -0.05
CA LYS A 78 36.54 8.24 -0.22
C LYS A 78 35.70 8.14 -1.50
N ARG A 79 36.33 7.77 -2.63
CA ARG A 79 35.61 7.58 -3.89
C ARG A 79 34.56 6.47 -3.80
N ALA A 80 34.88 5.37 -3.11
CA ALA A 80 33.92 4.31 -2.86
C ALA A 80 32.70 4.80 -2.06
N GLY A 81 32.92 5.60 -1.01
CA GLY A 81 31.83 6.20 -0.24
C GLY A 81 30.98 7.23 -1.03
N GLU A 82 31.61 7.96 -1.96
CA GLU A 82 30.87 8.86 -2.85
C GLU A 82 29.98 8.06 -3.85
N VAL A 83 30.52 6.98 -4.41
CA VAL A 83 29.78 6.08 -5.29
C VAL A 83 28.61 5.43 -4.55
N GLU A 84 28.82 4.97 -3.33
CA GLU A 84 27.77 4.41 -2.47
C GLU A 84 26.63 5.41 -2.25
N LYS A 85 26.94 6.66 -1.93
CA LYS A 85 25.93 7.72 -1.76
C LYS A 85 25.11 7.96 -3.04
N VAL A 86 25.76 7.95 -4.20
CA VAL A 86 25.08 8.10 -5.50
C VAL A 86 24.17 6.91 -5.77
N ILE A 87 24.66 5.68 -5.52
CA ILE A 87 23.86 4.45 -5.71
C ILE A 87 22.64 4.47 -4.78
N ASN A 88 22.81 4.80 -3.50
CA ASN A 88 21.72 4.86 -2.54
C ASN A 88 20.64 5.88 -2.98
N ARG A 89 21.07 7.09 -3.38
CA ARG A 89 20.14 8.11 -3.89
C ARG A 89 19.41 7.63 -5.16
N LEU A 90 20.13 7.03 -6.09
CA LEU A 90 19.53 6.48 -7.32
C LEU A 90 18.52 5.38 -6.98
N THR A 91 18.86 4.49 -6.06
CA THR A 91 17.97 3.41 -5.60
C THR A 91 16.70 3.98 -4.97
N GLU A 92 16.81 5.01 -4.13
CA GLU A 92 15.64 5.68 -3.53
C GLU A 92 14.74 6.32 -4.58
N GLU A 93 15.31 7.02 -5.55
CA GLU A 93 14.52 7.65 -6.61
C GLU A 93 13.86 6.60 -7.54
N LEU A 94 14.60 5.54 -7.90
CA LEU A 94 14.04 4.43 -8.67
C LEU A 94 12.93 3.72 -7.91
N MET A 95 13.08 3.52 -6.60
CA MET A 95 12.05 2.92 -5.76
C MET A 95 10.78 3.77 -5.74
N LYS A 96 10.90 5.08 -5.54
CA LYS A 96 9.75 6.01 -5.57
C LYS A 96 9.03 5.93 -6.92
N GLN A 97 9.79 5.96 -8.01
CA GLN A 97 9.23 5.87 -9.35
C GLN A 97 8.52 4.53 -9.56
N LYS A 98 9.17 3.40 -9.22
CA LYS A 98 8.61 2.06 -9.41
C LYS A 98 7.36 1.81 -8.57
N VAL A 99 7.35 2.25 -7.32
CA VAL A 99 6.17 2.14 -6.45
C VAL A 99 4.98 2.93 -7.01
N LYS A 100 5.25 4.12 -7.56
CA LYS A 100 4.22 4.91 -8.25
C LYS A 100 3.69 4.19 -9.49
N GLU A 101 4.59 3.68 -10.35
CA GLU A 101 4.21 2.93 -11.56
C GLU A 101 3.33 1.71 -11.21
N VAL A 102 3.67 0.98 -10.15
CA VAL A 102 2.86 -0.15 -9.66
C VAL A 102 1.49 0.32 -9.18
N GLY A 103 1.41 1.43 -8.44
CA GLY A 103 0.13 2.00 -7.98
C GLY A 103 -0.77 2.43 -9.15
N ASP A 104 -0.19 3.08 -10.15
CA ASP A 104 -0.91 3.52 -11.34
C ASP A 104 -1.39 2.32 -12.18
N ALA A 105 -0.54 1.30 -12.38
CA ALA A 105 -0.90 0.06 -13.06
C ALA A 105 -1.97 -0.73 -12.30
N ALA A 106 -1.82 -0.88 -10.97
CA ALA A 106 -2.81 -1.56 -10.13
C ALA A 106 -4.17 -0.85 -10.17
N THR A 107 -4.17 0.49 -10.21
CA THR A 107 -5.39 1.28 -10.36
C THR A 107 -6.09 0.97 -11.69
N ARG A 108 -5.35 0.96 -12.79
CA ARG A 108 -5.88 0.66 -14.12
C ARG A 108 -6.44 -0.75 -14.18
N ILE A 109 -5.67 -1.75 -13.73
CA ILE A 109 -6.08 -3.15 -13.74
C ILE A 109 -7.30 -3.37 -12.84
N ASN A 110 -7.32 -2.76 -11.65
CA ASN A 110 -8.45 -2.86 -10.75
C ASN A 110 -9.75 -2.33 -11.39
N ARG A 111 -9.69 -1.21 -12.11
CA ARG A 111 -10.84 -0.67 -12.83
C ARG A 111 -11.30 -1.55 -14.00
N GLU A 112 -10.39 -2.28 -14.64
CA GLU A 112 -10.71 -3.22 -15.72
C GLU A 112 -11.46 -4.45 -15.18
N ILE A 113 -11.11 -4.92 -13.99
CA ILE A 113 -11.65 -6.13 -13.37
C ILE A 113 -12.88 -5.82 -12.50
N ALA A 114 -12.77 -4.79 -11.66
CA ALA A 114 -13.84 -4.41 -10.74
C ALA A 114 -14.88 -3.57 -11.46
N HIS A 115 -16.10 -4.06 -11.57
CA HIS A 115 -17.24 -3.27 -12.03
C HIS A 115 -17.73 -2.25 -11.00
N ASP A 116 -16.94 -1.99 -9.95
CA ASP A 116 -17.26 -1.18 -8.78
C ASP A 116 -16.43 0.10 -8.78
N ASP A 117 -17.13 1.23 -8.75
CA ASP A 117 -16.54 2.58 -8.78
C ASP A 117 -16.01 3.07 -7.42
N ARG A 118 -15.97 2.23 -6.40
CA ARG A 118 -15.58 2.63 -5.03
C ARG A 118 -14.09 2.96 -4.91
N ILE A 119 -13.25 2.25 -5.65
CA ILE A 119 -11.80 2.50 -5.67
C ILE A 119 -11.45 3.23 -6.96
N ASP A 120 -11.18 4.54 -6.83
CA ASP A 120 -10.74 5.35 -7.97
C ASP A 120 -9.22 5.28 -8.16
N ARG A 121 -8.47 5.20 -7.07
CA ARG A 121 -7.02 5.19 -7.13
C ARG A 121 -6.40 4.35 -6.01
N ILE A 122 -5.38 3.59 -6.39
CA ILE A 122 -4.52 2.85 -5.48
C ILE A 122 -3.19 3.59 -5.41
N ARG A 123 -2.76 3.97 -4.20
CA ARG A 123 -1.46 4.58 -3.96
C ARG A 123 -0.63 3.63 -3.10
N ILE A 124 0.62 3.44 -3.47
CA ILE A 124 1.57 2.66 -2.69
C ILE A 124 2.70 3.58 -2.28
N GLU A 125 3.08 3.54 -1.01
CA GLU A 125 4.21 4.28 -0.46
C GLU A 125 5.48 3.42 -0.47
N THR A 126 6.63 4.04 -0.41
CA THR A 126 7.94 3.34 -0.41
C THR A 126 8.15 2.45 0.81
N ASN A 127 7.42 2.68 1.90
CA ASN A 127 7.39 1.83 3.09
C ASN A 127 6.47 0.61 2.94
N GLY A 128 5.80 0.43 1.78
CA GLY A 128 4.86 -0.65 1.51
C GLY A 128 3.42 -0.38 1.97
N ARG A 129 3.13 0.78 2.57
CA ARG A 129 1.74 1.15 2.90
C ARG A 129 0.95 1.36 1.62
N MET A 130 -0.24 0.80 1.57
CA MET A 130 -1.20 0.97 0.48
C MET A 130 -2.39 1.79 0.97
N GLY A 131 -2.73 2.85 0.24
CA GLY A 131 -3.92 3.66 0.42
C GLY A 131 -4.88 3.49 -0.76
N LEU A 132 -6.16 3.36 -0.45
CA LEU A 132 -7.24 3.28 -1.43
C LEU A 132 -8.01 4.60 -1.41
N PHE A 133 -8.24 5.20 -2.56
CA PHE A 133 -8.88 6.51 -2.67
C PHE A 133 -10.15 6.40 -3.50
N GLY A 134 -11.22 7.05 -3.03
CA GLY A 134 -12.46 7.19 -3.76
C GLY A 134 -12.40 8.33 -4.80
N LYS A 135 -13.48 8.49 -5.58
CA LYS A 135 -13.64 9.58 -6.55
C LYS A 135 -13.61 10.98 -5.92
N ASP A 136 -13.92 11.07 -4.64
CA ASP A 136 -13.83 12.29 -3.83
C ASP A 136 -12.39 12.68 -3.48
N GLY A 137 -11.43 11.83 -3.78
CA GLY A 137 -10.00 12.03 -3.52
C GLY A 137 -9.58 11.75 -2.08
N TYR A 138 -10.49 11.29 -1.22
CA TYR A 138 -10.17 10.91 0.16
C TYR A 138 -9.79 9.45 0.26
N GLU A 139 -8.93 9.13 1.23
CA GLU A 139 -8.55 7.75 1.54
C GLU A 139 -9.77 7.01 2.10
N SER A 140 -10.16 5.94 1.42
CA SER A 140 -11.28 5.10 1.83
C SER A 140 -10.91 4.32 3.10
N ARG A 141 -11.78 4.41 4.10
CA ARG A 141 -11.69 3.63 5.34
C ARG A 141 -12.70 2.49 5.39
N VAL A 142 -13.33 2.20 4.26
CA VAL A 142 -14.34 1.15 4.17
C VAL A 142 -13.65 -0.20 4.08
N ASP A 143 -14.09 -1.14 4.90
CA ASP A 143 -13.64 -2.53 4.81
C ASP A 143 -14.08 -3.14 3.47
N LEU A 144 -13.13 -3.70 2.76
CA LEU A 144 -13.40 -4.42 1.52
C LEU A 144 -14.03 -5.77 1.81
N SER A 145 -15.00 -6.17 1.00
CA SER A 145 -15.49 -7.55 1.00
C SER A 145 -14.35 -8.51 0.60
N ALA A 146 -14.52 -9.79 0.92
CA ALA A 146 -13.50 -10.80 0.58
C ALA A 146 -13.23 -10.87 -0.94
N GLY A 147 -14.26 -10.69 -1.77
CA GLY A 147 -14.13 -10.63 -3.24
C GLY A 147 -13.38 -9.39 -3.70
N GLN A 148 -13.70 -8.22 -3.16
CA GLN A 148 -13.00 -6.97 -3.48
C GLN A 148 -11.52 -7.02 -3.07
N MET A 149 -11.23 -7.59 -1.91
CA MET A 149 -9.85 -7.81 -1.48
C MET A 149 -9.11 -8.74 -2.44
N GLN A 150 -9.75 -9.79 -2.92
CA GLN A 150 -9.17 -10.71 -3.89
C GLN A 150 -8.86 -10.02 -5.21
N ILE A 151 -9.79 -9.20 -5.74
CA ILE A 151 -9.57 -8.40 -6.96
C ILE A 151 -8.41 -7.42 -6.77
N LEU A 152 -8.35 -6.73 -5.63
CA LEU A 152 -7.28 -5.81 -5.31
C LEU A 152 -5.92 -6.50 -5.28
N ILE A 153 -5.82 -7.67 -4.65
CA ILE A 153 -4.58 -8.47 -4.60
C ILE A 153 -4.18 -8.91 -6.02
N MET A 154 -5.12 -9.40 -6.83
CA MET A 154 -4.84 -9.80 -8.21
C MET A 154 -4.38 -8.62 -9.06
N SER A 155 -5.03 -7.46 -8.92
CA SER A 155 -4.63 -6.23 -9.60
C SER A 155 -3.21 -5.80 -9.22
N LEU A 156 -2.86 -5.90 -7.94
CA LEU A 156 -1.53 -5.56 -7.44
C LEU A 156 -0.46 -6.50 -7.97
N VAL A 157 -0.69 -7.81 -7.92
CA VAL A 157 0.26 -8.83 -8.41
C VAL A 157 0.48 -8.67 -9.91
N SER A 158 -0.60 -8.47 -10.68
CA SER A 158 -0.52 -8.22 -12.13
C SER A 158 0.25 -6.93 -12.44
N ALA A 159 -0.01 -5.85 -11.67
CA ALA A 159 0.71 -4.59 -11.83
C ALA A 159 2.21 -4.71 -11.52
N MET A 160 2.56 -5.45 -10.48
CA MET A 160 3.97 -5.72 -10.15
C MET A 160 4.66 -6.47 -11.28
N ALA A 161 4.03 -7.48 -11.87
CA ALA A 161 4.60 -8.23 -12.98
C ALA A 161 4.76 -7.35 -14.24
N GLU A 162 3.78 -6.52 -14.56
CA GLU A 162 3.83 -5.58 -15.68
C GLU A 162 4.99 -4.58 -15.53
N VAL A 163 5.09 -3.93 -14.37
CA VAL A 163 6.10 -2.89 -14.11
C VAL A 163 7.51 -3.44 -14.01
N THR A 164 7.67 -4.65 -13.46
CA THR A 164 8.99 -5.31 -13.38
C THR A 164 9.38 -6.02 -14.68
N ARG A 165 8.45 -6.17 -15.60
CA ARG A 165 8.63 -6.96 -16.85
C ARG A 165 9.08 -8.39 -16.57
N TYR A 166 8.69 -8.92 -15.41
CA TYR A 166 9.04 -10.26 -15.00
C TYR A 166 8.06 -11.25 -15.62
N ARG A 167 8.56 -12.12 -16.51
CA ARG A 167 7.74 -13.05 -17.30
C ARG A 167 7.61 -14.45 -16.66
N ALA A 168 7.57 -14.53 -15.33
CA ALA A 168 7.28 -15.79 -14.69
C ALA A 168 5.81 -16.18 -14.86
N PRO A 169 5.51 -17.48 -14.88
CA PRO A 169 4.12 -17.93 -14.88
C PRO A 169 3.41 -17.53 -13.60
N PHE A 170 2.14 -17.14 -13.70
CA PHE A 170 1.25 -16.97 -12.57
C PHE A 170 0.62 -18.31 -12.21
N ILE A 171 0.78 -18.75 -10.98
CA ILE A 171 0.10 -19.91 -10.43
C ILE A 171 -0.88 -19.38 -9.39
N ILE A 172 -2.18 -19.56 -9.64
CA ILE A 172 -3.24 -18.99 -8.82
C ILE A 172 -4.12 -20.13 -8.32
N ASP A 173 -4.17 -20.28 -7.00
CA ASP A 173 -4.98 -21.30 -6.34
C ASP A 173 -6.34 -20.73 -5.95
N THR A 174 -7.42 -21.43 -6.31
CA THR A 174 -8.82 -21.09 -6.02
C THR A 174 -9.18 -19.62 -6.29
N PRO A 175 -8.94 -19.11 -7.53
CA PRO A 175 -9.05 -17.68 -7.80
C PRO A 175 -10.47 -17.13 -7.86
N LEU A 176 -11.49 -18.00 -7.95
CA LEU A 176 -12.86 -17.60 -8.31
C LEU A 176 -13.88 -17.81 -7.20
N ALA A 177 -13.50 -18.47 -6.08
CA ALA A 177 -14.41 -18.94 -5.06
C ALA A 177 -15.28 -17.84 -4.40
N ARG A 178 -14.82 -16.59 -4.40
CA ARG A 178 -15.46 -15.47 -3.70
C ARG A 178 -15.93 -14.36 -4.63
N LEU A 179 -15.92 -14.62 -5.93
CA LEU A 179 -16.24 -13.64 -6.95
C LEU A 179 -17.58 -13.93 -7.59
N ASP A 180 -18.35 -12.87 -7.83
CA ASP A 180 -19.53 -12.94 -8.68
C ASP A 180 -19.16 -13.12 -10.17
N GLU A 181 -20.16 -13.37 -11.00
CA GLU A 181 -19.96 -13.68 -12.41
C GLU A 181 -19.26 -12.54 -13.18
N GLY A 182 -19.64 -11.29 -12.92
CA GLY A 182 -19.04 -10.13 -13.59
C GLY A 182 -17.55 -9.96 -13.28
N HIS A 183 -17.17 -10.12 -12.02
CA HIS A 183 -15.77 -10.06 -11.60
C HIS A 183 -14.94 -11.22 -12.16
N ARG A 184 -15.52 -12.44 -12.25
CA ARG A 184 -14.86 -13.59 -12.88
C ARG A 184 -14.56 -13.30 -14.35
N GLU A 185 -15.51 -12.75 -15.08
CA GLU A 185 -15.33 -12.39 -16.49
C GLU A 185 -14.26 -11.32 -16.68
N GLY A 186 -14.26 -10.29 -15.84
CA GLY A 186 -13.22 -9.25 -15.84
C GLY A 186 -11.81 -9.82 -15.62
N LEU A 187 -11.65 -10.74 -14.67
CA LEU A 187 -10.37 -11.43 -14.42
C LEU A 187 -9.92 -12.27 -15.61
N PHE A 188 -10.81 -13.06 -16.20
CA PHE A 188 -10.46 -13.89 -17.35
C PHE A 188 -10.03 -13.06 -18.55
N LYS A 189 -10.76 -11.98 -18.82
CA LYS A 189 -10.38 -11.04 -19.88
C LYS A 189 -9.00 -10.43 -19.62
N HIS A 190 -8.72 -10.07 -18.37
CA HIS A 190 -7.41 -9.55 -18.00
C HIS A 190 -6.31 -10.59 -18.19
N TRP A 191 -6.50 -11.81 -17.67
CA TRP A 191 -5.49 -12.86 -17.75
C TRP A 191 -5.24 -13.35 -19.19
N SER A 192 -6.30 -13.41 -20.03
CA SER A 192 -6.14 -13.78 -21.45
C SER A 192 -5.34 -12.75 -22.25
N GLY A 193 -5.27 -11.50 -21.77
CA GLY A 193 -4.45 -10.44 -22.37
C GLY A 193 -3.00 -10.39 -21.89
N LEU A 194 -2.63 -11.21 -20.88
CA LEU A 194 -1.26 -11.22 -20.36
C LEU A 194 -0.32 -11.96 -21.31
N GLU A 195 0.92 -11.48 -21.41
CA GLU A 195 2.00 -12.17 -22.13
C GLU A 195 2.55 -13.38 -21.35
N GLN A 196 2.28 -13.44 -20.04
CA GLN A 196 2.73 -14.51 -19.16
C GLN A 196 1.78 -15.71 -19.21
N GLN A 197 2.33 -16.89 -18.94
CA GLN A 197 1.52 -18.07 -18.72
C GLN A 197 0.73 -17.93 -17.41
N VAL A 198 -0.56 -18.21 -17.44
CA VAL A 198 -1.42 -18.28 -16.25
C VAL A 198 -1.84 -19.73 -16.03
N ILE A 199 -1.58 -20.23 -14.83
CA ILE A 199 -1.95 -21.58 -14.37
C ILE A 199 -2.96 -21.42 -13.26
N LEU A 200 -4.20 -21.88 -13.49
CA LEU A 200 -5.28 -21.83 -12.50
C LEU A 200 -5.44 -23.20 -11.86
N LEU A 201 -5.35 -23.26 -10.54
CA LEU A 201 -5.70 -24.42 -9.75
C LEU A 201 -7.11 -24.19 -9.23
N SER A 202 -8.08 -24.92 -9.76
CA SER A 202 -9.50 -24.71 -9.46
C SER A 202 -10.18 -26.01 -9.03
N GLN A 203 -11.27 -25.87 -8.29
CA GLN A 203 -12.14 -26.96 -7.91
C GLN A 203 -13.36 -27.01 -8.84
N ASP A 204 -14.02 -28.17 -8.92
CA ASP A 204 -15.20 -28.39 -9.77
C ASP A 204 -16.34 -27.41 -9.52
N THR A 205 -16.43 -26.89 -8.30
CA THR A 205 -17.42 -25.88 -7.90
C THR A 205 -17.11 -24.45 -8.35
N GLU A 206 -15.87 -24.18 -8.74
CA GLU A 206 -15.44 -22.84 -9.17
C GLU A 206 -15.62 -22.63 -10.67
N ILE A 207 -15.29 -23.64 -11.46
CA ILE A 207 -15.42 -23.61 -12.92
C ILE A 207 -16.47 -24.64 -13.33
N THR A 208 -17.69 -24.16 -13.51
CA THR A 208 -18.79 -24.98 -14.04
C THR A 208 -18.61 -25.23 -15.55
N PRO A 209 -19.31 -26.21 -16.14
CA PRO A 209 -19.27 -26.43 -17.59
C PRO A 209 -19.59 -25.17 -18.41
N GLU A 210 -20.52 -24.32 -17.94
CA GLU A 210 -20.87 -23.08 -18.62
C GLU A 210 -19.70 -22.07 -18.57
N VAL A 211 -19.01 -21.98 -17.45
CA VAL A 211 -17.83 -21.12 -17.29
C VAL A 211 -16.68 -21.67 -18.14
N TYR A 212 -16.47 -22.98 -18.11
CA TYR A 212 -15.44 -23.63 -18.92
C TYR A 212 -15.62 -23.39 -20.42
N ASN A 213 -16.82 -23.56 -20.96
CA ASN A 213 -17.11 -23.32 -22.36
C ASN A 213 -16.83 -21.89 -22.81
N ARG A 214 -17.01 -20.92 -21.90
CA ARG A 214 -16.66 -19.51 -22.17
C ARG A 214 -15.15 -19.27 -22.17
N LEU A 215 -14.42 -20.05 -21.40
CA LEU A 215 -12.96 -19.95 -21.26
C LEU A 215 -12.19 -20.75 -22.27
N GLU A 216 -12.81 -21.78 -22.86
CA GLU A 216 -12.17 -22.73 -23.79
C GLU A 216 -11.30 -22.04 -24.85
N PRO A 217 -11.71 -20.92 -25.48
CA PRO A 217 -10.89 -20.22 -26.47
C PRO A 217 -9.54 -19.68 -25.92
N TYR A 218 -9.43 -19.52 -24.62
CA TYR A 218 -8.23 -18.98 -23.94
C TYR A 218 -7.40 -20.07 -23.24
N ILE A 219 -7.93 -21.31 -23.18
CA ILE A 219 -7.28 -22.43 -22.51
C ILE A 219 -6.42 -23.17 -23.52
N SER A 220 -5.12 -23.19 -23.28
CA SER A 220 -4.22 -23.96 -24.11
C SER A 220 -4.10 -25.42 -23.69
N ARG A 221 -4.31 -25.73 -22.42
CA ARG A 221 -4.25 -27.10 -21.88
C ARG A 221 -4.97 -27.22 -20.53
N THR A 222 -5.58 -28.38 -20.30
CA THR A 222 -6.22 -28.74 -19.03
C THR A 222 -5.60 -29.99 -18.45
N TYR A 223 -5.70 -30.11 -17.12
CA TYR A 223 -5.24 -31.25 -16.37
C TYR A 223 -6.25 -31.57 -15.25
N LEU A 224 -6.70 -32.82 -15.20
CA LEU A 224 -7.51 -33.30 -14.09
C LEU A 224 -6.61 -34.05 -13.11
N VAL A 225 -6.62 -33.58 -11.83
CA VAL A 225 -5.87 -34.22 -10.74
C VAL A 225 -6.88 -34.96 -9.85
N LYS A 226 -6.81 -36.28 -9.82
CA LYS A 226 -7.64 -37.12 -8.94
C LYS A 226 -6.80 -37.65 -7.80
N ALA A 227 -7.31 -37.49 -6.57
CA ALA A 227 -6.71 -38.08 -5.38
C ALA A 227 -7.55 -39.27 -4.91
N GLU A 228 -6.95 -40.45 -4.82
CA GLU A 228 -7.52 -41.64 -4.25
C GLU A 228 -6.92 -41.90 -2.87
N SER A 229 -7.79 -42.08 -1.86
CA SER A 229 -7.33 -42.49 -0.53
C SER A 229 -6.96 -43.97 -0.57
N LEU A 230 -5.72 -44.26 -0.22
CA LEU A 230 -5.27 -45.65 -0.01
C LEU A 230 -5.45 -45.98 1.47
N ASP A 231 -5.85 -47.27 1.74
CA ASP A 231 -6.10 -47.75 3.09
C ASP A 231 -4.98 -47.33 4.08
N SER A 232 -5.43 -46.71 5.15
CA SER A 232 -4.73 -46.42 6.42
C SER A 232 -3.46 -45.55 6.43
N ALA A 233 -2.78 -45.23 5.34
CA ALA A 233 -1.49 -44.51 5.43
C ALA A 233 -1.11 -43.61 4.24
N GLY A 234 -1.93 -43.39 3.23
CA GLY A 234 -1.52 -42.55 2.11
C GLY A 234 -2.61 -42.20 1.11
N ALA A 235 -2.36 -41.22 0.28
CA ALA A 235 -3.16 -40.88 -0.88
C ALA A 235 -2.31 -41.04 -2.15
N ARG A 236 -2.94 -41.55 -3.22
CA ARG A 236 -2.34 -41.61 -4.55
C ARG A 236 -3.02 -40.56 -5.44
N SER A 237 -2.22 -39.70 -6.09
CA SER A 237 -2.75 -38.77 -7.06
C SER A 237 -2.42 -39.22 -8.48
N THR A 238 -3.41 -39.14 -9.37
CA THR A 238 -3.24 -39.36 -10.82
C THR A 238 -3.55 -38.08 -11.55
N VAL A 239 -2.82 -37.83 -12.65
CA VAL A 239 -3.00 -36.65 -13.50
C VAL A 239 -3.37 -37.09 -14.89
N SER A 240 -4.50 -36.60 -15.41
CA SER A 240 -4.95 -36.81 -16.79
C SER A 240 -4.86 -35.50 -17.54
N ALA A 241 -4.16 -35.52 -18.68
CA ALA A 241 -4.02 -34.36 -19.55
C ALA A 241 -5.20 -34.22 -20.51
N ASP A 242 -5.50 -32.97 -20.89
CA ASP A 242 -6.57 -32.60 -21.85
C ASP A 242 -7.98 -33.04 -21.40
N VAL A 243 -8.17 -33.17 -20.09
CA VAL A 243 -9.42 -33.45 -19.41
C VAL A 243 -9.61 -32.43 -18.30
N TYR A 244 -10.82 -31.89 -18.15
CA TYR A 244 -11.16 -30.98 -17.04
C TYR A 244 -12.27 -31.53 -16.16
N PHE A 245 -13.31 -32.10 -16.72
CA PHE A 245 -14.38 -32.77 -16.01
C PHE A 245 -14.28 -34.32 -16.11
N GLU A 246 -14.90 -35.02 -15.14
CA GLU A 246 -15.06 -36.47 -15.20
C GLU A 246 -16.09 -36.88 -16.24
#